data_28f8ba359ff15ae5c676e727722574d4
#
_entry.id   28f8ba359ff15ae5c676e727722574d4
#
_cell.length_a   1.000
_cell.length_b   1.000
_cell.length_c   1.000
_cell.angle_alpha   90.00
_cell.angle_beta   90.00
_cell.angle_gamma   90.00
#
_symmetry.space_group_name_H-M   'P 1'
#
loop_
_entity.id
_entity.type
_entity.pdbx_description
1 polymer ?
#
loop_
_entity_poly.entity_id
_entity_poly.type
_entity_poly.pdbx_seq_one_letter_code
_entity_poly.pdbx_strand_id
1 'polypeptide(L)'
;PYTRGEEVSRPFDDVLTEVADLADQGVKEVTLLGQNVNGYRGKMGDTSEIADFALLLEYVAEIPGIERIRFTTSHPNEFSQRLIDVYGKTRKLVNHVHLPVQHGSDRILMAMKRGYTALEYKSVIRRLRAVRPDISLSTDFIVGFPGETDDDFDKLMKLATDLEFDASFSFIYSSRPGTPAASLEDGTPHEVKL
;
A
#
# COMPACT_ATOMS: atom_id res chain seq x y z
N PRO A 1 11.95 5.39 10.47
CA PRO A 1 10.89 5.46 11.49
C PRO A 1 11.29 6.39 12.62
N TYR A 2 12.50 6.23 13.19
CA TYR A 2 12.95 7.02 14.36
C TYR A 2 13.10 8.51 14.11
N THR A 3 13.16 8.97 12.88
CA THR A 3 13.34 10.37 12.49
C THR A 3 12.03 11.11 12.20
N ARG A 4 10.91 10.40 12.07
CA ARG A 4 9.62 11.00 11.67
C ARG A 4 8.58 11.04 12.77
N GLY A 5 8.86 10.46 13.96
CA GLY A 5 7.93 10.39 15.07
C GLY A 5 6.82 9.36 14.88
N GLU A 6 5.79 9.46 15.70
CA GLU A 6 4.59 8.62 15.63
C GLU A 6 3.73 8.99 14.41
N GLU A 7 3.00 7.99 13.88
CA GLU A 7 2.04 8.24 12.81
C GLU A 7 0.87 9.08 13.33
N VAL A 8 0.56 10.15 12.63
CA VAL A 8 -0.56 11.04 12.97
C VAL A 8 -1.49 11.12 11.77
N SER A 9 -2.72 10.67 11.94
CA SER A 9 -3.78 10.88 10.96
C SER A 9 -4.42 12.24 11.16
N ARG A 10 -4.67 12.95 10.07
CA ARG A 10 -5.43 14.21 10.11
C ARG A 10 -6.86 13.93 10.59
N PRO A 11 -7.50 14.88 11.30
CA PRO A 11 -8.91 14.77 11.65
C PRO A 11 -9.78 14.50 10.41
N PHE A 12 -10.81 13.69 10.58
CA PHE A 12 -11.69 13.27 9.50
C PHE A 12 -12.38 14.47 8.83
N ASP A 13 -12.93 15.38 9.63
CA ASP A 13 -13.66 16.54 9.13
C ASP A 13 -12.75 17.52 8.40
N ASP A 14 -11.49 17.66 8.84
CA ASP A 14 -10.51 18.52 8.16
C ASP A 14 -10.19 18.02 6.74
N VAL A 15 -10.08 16.69 6.58
CA VAL A 15 -9.85 16.11 5.24
C VAL A 15 -11.07 16.32 4.35
N LEU A 16 -12.28 16.11 4.86
CA LEU A 16 -13.51 16.32 4.09
C LEU A 16 -13.70 17.79 3.72
N THR A 17 -13.43 18.70 4.63
CA THR A 17 -13.51 20.16 4.38
C THR A 17 -12.55 20.54 3.26
N GLU A 18 -11.28 20.12 3.32
CA GLU A 18 -10.30 20.41 2.28
C GLU A 18 -10.73 19.87 0.92
N VAL A 19 -11.24 18.63 0.86
CA VAL A 19 -11.71 18.05 -0.41
C VAL A 19 -12.93 18.79 -0.95
N ALA A 20 -13.87 19.21 -0.10
CA ALA A 20 -15.01 20.00 -0.49
C ALA A 20 -14.61 21.38 -1.05
N ASP A 21 -13.69 22.06 -0.37
CA ASP A 21 -13.14 23.36 -0.83
C ASP A 21 -12.42 23.23 -2.19
N LEU A 22 -11.70 22.14 -2.40
CA LEU A 22 -11.07 21.84 -3.68
C LEU A 22 -12.11 21.56 -4.78
N ALA A 23 -13.18 20.84 -4.46
CA ALA A 23 -14.28 20.57 -5.40
C ALA A 23 -15.00 21.87 -5.82
N ASP A 24 -15.24 22.79 -4.88
CA ASP A 24 -15.83 24.10 -5.16
C ASP A 24 -14.94 24.96 -6.07
N GLN A 25 -13.62 24.75 -6.03
CA GLN A 25 -12.65 25.35 -6.95
C GLN A 25 -12.57 24.65 -8.32
N GLY A 26 -13.38 23.60 -8.53
CA GLY A 26 -13.45 22.86 -9.79
C GLY A 26 -12.49 21.67 -9.91
N VAL A 27 -11.82 21.26 -8.82
CA VAL A 27 -10.99 20.05 -8.81
C VAL A 27 -11.88 18.82 -8.99
N LYS A 28 -11.50 17.94 -9.92
CA LYS A 28 -12.23 16.72 -10.29
C LYS A 28 -11.62 15.45 -9.76
N GLU A 29 -10.32 15.44 -9.51
CA GLU A 29 -9.59 14.30 -9.03
C GLU A 29 -8.76 14.68 -7.80
N VAL A 30 -8.84 13.86 -6.77
CA VAL A 30 -8.00 13.99 -5.56
C VAL A 30 -7.16 12.75 -5.36
N THR A 31 -5.93 12.95 -4.90
CA THR A 31 -5.02 11.88 -4.49
C THR A 31 -4.76 12.00 -3.00
N LEU A 32 -5.23 11.01 -2.23
CA LEU A 32 -4.94 10.92 -0.80
C LEU A 32 -3.53 10.38 -0.59
N LEU A 33 -2.73 11.12 0.16
CA LEU A 33 -1.31 10.84 0.38
C LEU A 33 -1.03 10.58 1.85
N GLY A 34 -0.08 9.68 2.10
CA GLY A 34 0.40 9.37 3.44
C GLY A 34 1.60 8.44 3.38
N GLN A 35 2.21 8.10 4.52
CA GLN A 35 3.28 7.09 4.58
C GLN A 35 2.73 5.67 4.60
N ASN A 36 1.51 5.51 5.13
CA ASN A 36 0.71 4.31 5.18
C ASN A 36 -0.75 4.74 5.09
N VAL A 37 -1.20 5.10 3.90
CA VAL A 37 -2.47 5.80 3.72
C VAL A 37 -3.68 4.94 4.11
N ASN A 38 -3.63 3.64 3.86
CA ASN A 38 -4.72 2.74 4.24
C ASN A 38 -4.73 2.35 5.73
N GLY A 39 -3.69 2.73 6.47
CA GLY A 39 -3.67 2.72 7.93
C GLY A 39 -4.31 3.94 8.60
N TYR A 40 -4.95 4.82 7.83
CA TYR A 40 -5.60 6.02 8.35
C TYR A 40 -6.57 5.73 9.51
N ARG A 41 -6.47 6.55 10.57
CA ARG A 41 -7.31 6.51 11.77
C ARG A 41 -7.59 7.95 12.22
N GLY A 42 -8.49 8.64 11.51
CA GLY A 42 -8.83 10.03 11.79
C GLY A 42 -9.90 10.17 12.88
N LYS A 43 -9.69 11.09 13.80
CA LYS A 43 -10.69 11.45 14.81
C LYS A 43 -11.88 12.16 14.12
N MET A 44 -13.10 11.84 14.53
CA MET A 44 -14.34 12.43 14.01
C MET A 44 -14.86 13.51 14.97
N GLY A 45 -14.81 14.77 14.54
CA GLY A 45 -15.26 15.91 15.35
C GLY A 45 -14.65 15.94 16.75
N ASP A 46 -15.45 16.34 17.71
CA ASP A 46 -15.09 16.35 19.14
C ASP A 46 -15.41 15.04 19.87
N THR A 47 -15.75 13.99 19.11
CA THR A 47 -16.09 12.68 19.67
C THR A 47 -14.87 11.81 19.91
N SER A 48 -15.05 10.65 20.56
CA SER A 48 -14.02 9.62 20.66
C SER A 48 -14.03 8.65 19.48
N GLU A 49 -14.90 8.87 18.48
CA GLU A 49 -15.02 8.01 17.32
C GLU A 49 -13.85 8.19 16.36
N ILE A 50 -13.40 7.09 15.78
CA ILE A 50 -12.27 7.04 14.84
C ILE A 50 -12.75 6.50 13.51
N ALA A 51 -12.59 7.31 12.46
CA ALA A 51 -12.83 6.90 11.11
C ALA A 51 -11.63 6.09 10.58
N ASP A 52 -11.90 4.96 9.95
CA ASP A 52 -10.91 4.24 9.17
C ASP A 52 -10.82 4.79 7.73
N PHE A 53 -9.85 4.29 6.96
CA PHE A 53 -9.64 4.73 5.59
C PHE A 53 -10.82 4.40 4.66
N ALA A 54 -11.49 3.26 4.88
CA ALA A 54 -12.65 2.88 4.11
C ALA A 54 -13.80 3.89 4.27
N LEU A 55 -14.08 4.30 5.52
CA LEU A 55 -15.08 5.33 5.81
C LEU A 55 -14.71 6.66 5.16
N LEU A 56 -13.44 7.05 5.25
CA LEU A 56 -12.97 8.29 4.61
C LEU A 56 -13.23 8.27 3.10
N LEU A 57 -12.94 7.17 2.43
CA LEU A 57 -13.18 7.03 0.99
C LEU A 57 -14.68 7.10 0.64
N GLU A 58 -15.53 6.47 1.45
CA GLU A 58 -16.98 6.53 1.27
C GLU A 58 -17.47 7.99 1.31
N TYR A 59 -17.04 8.77 2.31
CA TYR A 59 -17.46 10.17 2.44
C TYR A 59 -16.85 11.08 1.38
N VAL A 60 -15.59 10.93 1.05
CA VAL A 60 -14.95 11.68 -0.05
C VAL A 60 -15.67 11.41 -1.38
N ALA A 61 -16.15 10.19 -1.58
CA ALA A 61 -16.89 9.82 -2.78
C ALA A 61 -18.25 10.51 -2.89
N GLU A 62 -18.87 10.89 -1.78
CA GLU A 62 -20.16 11.60 -1.77
C GLU A 62 -20.00 13.12 -2.04
N ILE A 63 -18.78 13.67 -1.97
CA ILE A 63 -18.55 15.09 -2.22
C ILE A 63 -18.91 15.43 -3.68
N PRO A 64 -19.86 16.37 -3.90
CA PRO A 64 -20.21 16.83 -5.25
C PRO A 64 -18.99 17.43 -5.95
N GLY A 65 -18.87 17.20 -7.25
CA GLY A 65 -17.75 17.74 -8.04
C GLY A 65 -16.53 16.83 -8.11
N ILE A 66 -16.25 16.01 -7.11
CA ILE A 66 -15.19 15.00 -7.19
C ILE A 66 -15.65 13.83 -8.07
N GLU A 67 -14.88 13.53 -9.08
CA GLU A 67 -15.15 12.47 -10.06
C GLU A 67 -14.22 11.27 -9.91
N ARG A 68 -12.98 11.50 -9.42
CA ARG A 68 -11.98 10.43 -9.24
C ARG A 68 -11.22 10.58 -7.93
N ILE A 69 -10.97 9.45 -7.30
CA ILE A 69 -10.22 9.34 -6.03
C ILE A 69 -9.07 8.36 -6.26
N ARG A 70 -7.86 8.80 -5.94
CA ARG A 70 -6.65 7.98 -5.88
C ARG A 70 -6.06 7.98 -4.49
N PHE A 71 -5.26 6.99 -4.20
CA PHE A 71 -4.38 6.98 -3.04
C PHE A 71 -3.11 6.19 -3.33
N THR A 72 -2.07 6.46 -2.58
CA THR A 72 -0.77 5.81 -2.73
C THR A 72 -0.19 5.40 -1.37
N THR A 73 0.90 4.63 -1.39
CA THR A 73 1.63 4.24 -0.17
C THR A 73 0.79 3.37 0.75
N SER A 74 0.24 2.28 0.18
CA SER A 74 -0.57 1.31 0.91
C SER A 74 0.29 0.20 1.52
N HIS A 75 -0.17 -0.35 2.65
CA HIS A 75 0.43 -1.53 3.29
C HIS A 75 -0.54 -2.72 3.22
N PRO A 76 -0.07 -3.93 2.85
CA PRO A 76 -0.93 -5.10 2.71
C PRO A 76 -1.74 -5.46 3.96
N ASN A 77 -1.15 -5.33 5.16
CA ASN A 77 -1.84 -5.62 6.42
C ASN A 77 -3.04 -4.72 6.70
N GLU A 78 -3.02 -3.49 6.20
CA GLU A 78 -4.09 -2.52 6.36
C GLU A 78 -5.12 -2.59 5.22
N PHE A 79 -4.95 -3.52 4.28
CA PHE A 79 -5.90 -3.72 3.18
C PHE A 79 -7.07 -4.60 3.62
N SER A 80 -7.94 -4.02 4.46
CA SER A 80 -9.05 -4.71 5.12
C SER A 80 -10.13 -5.17 4.13
N GLN A 81 -10.98 -6.12 4.57
CA GLN A 81 -12.16 -6.51 3.78
C GLN A 81 -13.08 -5.31 3.51
N ARG A 82 -13.27 -4.42 4.50
CA ARG A 82 -14.05 -3.21 4.35
C ARG A 82 -13.53 -2.31 3.23
N LEU A 83 -12.20 -2.14 3.13
CA LEU A 83 -11.58 -1.37 2.04
C LEU A 83 -11.81 -2.05 0.67
N ILE A 84 -11.73 -3.37 0.61
CA ILE A 84 -12.06 -4.14 -0.60
C ILE A 84 -13.52 -3.93 -1.00
N ASP A 85 -14.45 -3.95 -0.02
CA ASP A 85 -15.87 -3.74 -0.28
C ASP A 85 -16.15 -2.32 -0.83
N VAL A 86 -15.40 -1.32 -0.36
CA VAL A 86 -15.47 0.06 -0.91
C VAL A 86 -15.05 0.08 -2.37
N TYR A 87 -14.01 -0.67 -2.77
CA TYR A 87 -13.65 -0.83 -4.20
C TYR A 87 -14.80 -1.43 -5.02
N GLY A 88 -15.53 -2.38 -4.47
CA GLY A 88 -16.70 -2.98 -5.13
C GLY A 88 -17.87 -2.01 -5.34
N LYS A 89 -18.02 -1.03 -4.46
CA LYS A 89 -19.18 -0.12 -4.41
C LYS A 89 -18.90 1.26 -5.03
N THR A 90 -17.69 1.77 -4.86
CA THR A 90 -17.34 3.17 -5.15
C THR A 90 -16.71 3.33 -6.52
N ARG A 91 -17.52 3.72 -7.51
CA ARG A 91 -17.06 3.91 -8.90
C ARG A 91 -16.04 5.04 -9.08
N LYS A 92 -16.05 6.04 -8.19
CA LYS A 92 -15.11 7.16 -8.22
C LYS A 92 -13.68 6.74 -7.82
N LEU A 93 -13.51 5.62 -7.10
CA LEU A 93 -12.20 5.03 -6.91
C LEU A 93 -11.63 4.56 -8.25
N VAL A 94 -10.45 5.04 -8.60
CA VAL A 94 -9.78 4.66 -9.84
C VAL A 94 -9.53 3.15 -9.87
N ASN A 95 -9.55 2.60 -11.07
CA ASN A 95 -9.34 1.16 -11.28
C ASN A 95 -7.85 0.80 -11.24
N HIS A 96 -7.16 1.24 -10.20
CA HIS A 96 -5.74 1.00 -9.98
C HIS A 96 -5.43 0.96 -8.49
N VAL A 97 -4.58 0.02 -8.09
CA VAL A 97 -4.00 -0.06 -6.74
C VAL A 97 -2.49 -0.24 -6.84
N HIS A 98 -1.76 0.61 -6.13
CA HIS A 98 -0.35 0.38 -5.84
C HIS A 98 -0.23 -0.27 -4.45
N LEU A 99 0.20 -1.54 -4.42
CA LEU A 99 0.33 -2.32 -3.18
C LEU A 99 1.69 -3.02 -3.15
N PRO A 100 2.71 -2.40 -2.56
CA PRO A 100 4.05 -2.96 -2.48
C PRO A 100 4.10 -4.28 -1.72
N VAL A 101 4.47 -5.38 -2.39
CA VAL A 101 4.68 -6.69 -1.73
C VAL A 101 6.08 -6.85 -1.18
N GLN A 102 7.05 -6.21 -1.78
CA GLN A 102 8.47 -6.19 -1.47
C GLN A 102 9.21 -7.48 -1.83
N HIS A 103 8.69 -8.67 -1.52
CA HIS A 103 9.31 -9.96 -1.85
C HIS A 103 8.30 -11.10 -1.94
N GLY A 104 8.68 -12.20 -2.59
CA GLY A 104 7.85 -13.41 -2.74
C GLY A 104 8.15 -14.51 -1.74
N SER A 105 9.27 -14.44 -1.02
CA SER A 105 9.66 -15.40 0.01
C SER A 105 9.23 -14.94 1.39
N ASP A 106 8.49 -15.80 2.12
CA ASP A 106 8.07 -15.50 3.50
C ASP A 106 9.25 -15.32 4.44
N ARG A 107 10.36 -16.04 4.22
CA ARG A 107 11.60 -15.90 4.99
C ARG A 107 12.17 -14.48 4.85
N ILE A 108 12.20 -13.97 3.62
CA ILE A 108 12.72 -12.61 3.35
C ILE A 108 11.72 -11.56 3.84
N LEU A 109 10.41 -11.74 3.64
CA LEU A 109 9.38 -10.84 4.18
C LEU A 109 9.48 -10.73 5.70
N MET A 110 9.69 -11.84 6.40
CA MET A 110 9.91 -11.86 7.85
C MET A 110 11.19 -11.13 8.25
N ALA A 111 12.30 -11.35 7.53
CA ALA A 111 13.57 -10.64 7.76
C ALA A 111 13.44 -9.13 7.51
N MET A 112 12.63 -8.72 6.54
CA MET A 112 12.24 -7.32 6.29
C MET A 112 11.23 -6.77 7.30
N LYS A 113 10.72 -7.59 8.23
CA LYS A 113 9.68 -7.24 9.22
C LYS A 113 8.39 -6.73 8.59
N ARG A 114 7.94 -7.37 7.51
CA ARG A 114 6.73 -6.93 6.80
C ARG A 114 5.42 -7.32 7.50
N GLY A 115 5.43 -8.37 8.32
CA GLY A 115 4.28 -8.79 9.12
C GLY A 115 3.16 -9.47 8.32
N TYR A 116 3.43 -9.92 7.10
CA TYR A 116 2.54 -10.72 6.26
C TYR A 116 3.34 -11.74 5.45
N THR A 117 2.65 -12.76 4.97
CA THR A 117 3.17 -13.80 4.08
C THR A 117 2.77 -13.54 2.63
N ALA A 118 3.45 -14.19 1.69
CA ALA A 118 3.09 -14.18 0.27
C ALA A 118 1.66 -14.72 0.04
N LEU A 119 1.22 -15.70 0.84
CA LEU A 119 -0.14 -16.25 0.75
C LEU A 119 -1.20 -15.24 1.20
N GLU A 120 -0.98 -14.51 2.27
CA GLU A 120 -1.87 -13.45 2.75
C GLU A 120 -1.97 -12.34 1.72
N TYR A 121 -0.85 -11.91 1.15
CA TYR A 121 -0.82 -10.94 0.07
C TYR A 121 -1.65 -11.41 -1.14
N LYS A 122 -1.41 -12.64 -1.63
CA LYS A 122 -2.20 -13.25 -2.72
C LYS A 122 -3.70 -13.28 -2.39
N SER A 123 -4.06 -13.52 -1.13
CA SER A 123 -5.45 -13.52 -0.69
C SER A 123 -6.10 -12.13 -0.81
N VAL A 124 -5.35 -11.04 -0.46
CA VAL A 124 -5.82 -9.66 -0.66
C VAL A 124 -6.09 -9.41 -2.14
N ILE A 125 -5.13 -9.71 -3.01
CA ILE A 125 -5.26 -9.48 -4.47
C ILE A 125 -6.44 -10.27 -5.04
N ARG A 126 -6.60 -11.54 -4.66
CA ARG A 126 -7.72 -12.37 -5.12
C ARG A 126 -9.08 -11.78 -4.73
N ARG A 127 -9.23 -11.31 -3.50
CA ARG A 127 -10.47 -10.67 -3.02
C ARG A 127 -10.73 -9.35 -3.74
N LEU A 128 -9.69 -8.57 -3.98
CA LEU A 128 -9.80 -7.31 -4.70
C LEU A 128 -10.24 -7.55 -6.16
N ARG A 129 -9.63 -8.52 -6.86
CA ARG A 129 -10.04 -8.91 -8.22
C ARG A 129 -11.44 -9.52 -8.28
N ALA A 130 -11.93 -10.12 -7.19
CA ALA A 130 -13.30 -10.62 -7.13
C ALA A 130 -14.35 -9.50 -7.20
N VAL A 131 -14.05 -8.31 -6.65
CA VAL A 131 -14.95 -7.13 -6.69
C VAL A 131 -14.62 -6.17 -7.83
N ARG A 132 -13.39 -6.18 -8.33
CA ARG A 132 -12.90 -5.39 -9.48
C ARG A 132 -12.02 -6.28 -10.38
N PRO A 133 -12.62 -7.09 -11.29
CA PRO A 133 -11.87 -8.06 -12.10
C PRO A 133 -10.81 -7.45 -13.02
N ASP A 134 -11.03 -6.23 -13.47
CA ASP A 134 -10.18 -5.46 -14.38
C ASP A 134 -9.24 -4.47 -13.65
N ILE A 135 -9.08 -4.61 -12.32
CA ILE A 135 -8.24 -3.69 -11.55
C ILE A 135 -6.77 -3.82 -11.96
N SER A 136 -6.17 -2.68 -12.29
CA SER A 136 -4.74 -2.57 -12.55
C SER A 136 -3.97 -2.58 -11.23
N LEU A 137 -2.92 -3.40 -11.17
CA LEU A 137 -2.09 -3.59 -9.98
C LEU A 137 -0.66 -3.18 -10.25
N SER A 138 -0.11 -2.36 -9.38
CA SER A 138 1.33 -2.10 -9.34
C SER A 138 1.93 -2.43 -7.97
N THR A 139 3.21 -2.79 -7.97
CA THR A 139 3.92 -3.23 -6.78
C THR A 139 5.37 -2.79 -6.78
N ASP A 140 6.03 -2.94 -5.63
CA ASP A 140 7.48 -2.79 -5.49
C ASP A 140 8.10 -4.13 -5.11
N PHE A 141 9.29 -4.40 -5.65
CA PHE A 141 10.16 -5.51 -5.29
C PHE A 141 11.49 -5.00 -4.77
N ILE A 142 12.04 -5.70 -3.77
CA ILE A 142 13.40 -5.51 -3.30
C ILE A 142 14.14 -6.82 -3.53
N VAL A 143 15.23 -6.78 -4.29
CA VAL A 143 16.11 -7.92 -4.59
C VAL A 143 17.47 -7.72 -3.92
N GLY A 144 18.20 -8.81 -3.71
CA GLY A 144 19.52 -8.78 -3.09
C GLY A 144 19.46 -8.38 -1.61
N PHE A 145 18.38 -8.71 -0.90
CA PHE A 145 18.33 -8.55 0.54
C PHE A 145 19.37 -9.47 1.21
N PRO A 146 20.08 -9.02 2.28
CA PRO A 146 21.07 -9.85 2.95
C PRO A 146 20.57 -11.25 3.30
N GLY A 147 21.27 -12.28 2.82
CA GLY A 147 20.90 -13.68 2.99
C GLY A 147 19.82 -14.21 2.05
N GLU A 148 19.40 -13.45 1.06
CA GLU A 148 18.55 -13.95 -0.03
C GLU A 148 19.27 -15.06 -0.82
N THR A 149 18.55 -16.13 -1.11
CA THR A 149 19.06 -17.28 -1.89
C THR A 149 18.35 -17.35 -3.23
N ASP A 150 18.88 -18.17 -4.16
CA ASP A 150 18.23 -18.42 -5.46
C ASP A 150 16.79 -18.94 -5.27
N ASP A 151 16.55 -19.83 -4.30
CA ASP A 151 15.20 -20.32 -3.98
C ASP A 151 14.26 -19.19 -3.52
N ASP A 152 14.76 -18.20 -2.79
CA ASP A 152 13.97 -17.03 -2.42
C ASP A 152 13.65 -16.15 -3.62
N PHE A 153 14.63 -15.95 -4.51
CA PHE A 153 14.43 -15.22 -5.76
C PHE A 153 13.44 -15.94 -6.69
N ASP A 154 13.54 -17.26 -6.81
CA ASP A 154 12.57 -18.06 -7.58
C ASP A 154 11.14 -17.91 -7.04
N LYS A 155 10.97 -17.82 -5.71
CA LYS A 155 9.67 -17.53 -5.08
C LYS A 155 9.16 -16.13 -5.43
N LEU A 156 10.05 -15.14 -5.52
CA LEU A 156 9.71 -13.79 -5.98
C LEU A 156 9.23 -13.82 -7.43
N MET A 157 9.99 -14.46 -8.33
CA MET A 157 9.62 -14.59 -9.75
C MET A 157 8.30 -15.33 -9.92
N LYS A 158 8.10 -16.40 -9.13
CA LYS A 158 6.82 -17.12 -9.12
C LYS A 158 5.66 -16.24 -8.67
N LEU A 159 5.84 -15.44 -7.61
CA LEU A 159 4.80 -14.52 -7.15
C LEU A 159 4.45 -13.50 -8.22
N ALA A 160 5.46 -12.91 -8.88
CA ALA A 160 5.26 -11.93 -9.95
C ALA A 160 4.47 -12.53 -11.12
N THR A 161 4.83 -13.77 -11.53
CA THR A 161 4.13 -14.49 -12.60
C THR A 161 2.70 -14.87 -12.20
N ASP A 162 2.48 -15.37 -10.97
CA ASP A 162 1.15 -15.81 -10.52
C ASP A 162 0.16 -14.63 -10.38
N LEU A 163 0.66 -13.43 -10.08
CA LEU A 163 -0.19 -12.26 -9.81
C LEU A 163 -0.36 -11.33 -11.00
N GLU A 164 0.46 -11.47 -12.06
CA GLU A 164 0.34 -10.70 -13.30
C GLU A 164 0.14 -9.19 -13.01
N PHE A 165 1.17 -8.57 -12.42
CA PHE A 165 1.15 -7.13 -12.17
C PHE A 165 1.22 -6.34 -13.48
N ASP A 166 0.47 -5.26 -13.59
CA ASP A 166 0.52 -4.33 -14.73
C ASP A 166 1.80 -3.50 -14.74
N ALA A 167 2.32 -3.21 -13.56
CA ALA A 167 3.60 -2.52 -13.40
C ALA A 167 4.30 -2.94 -12.11
N SER A 168 5.63 -2.94 -12.13
CA SER A 168 6.45 -3.14 -10.95
C SER A 168 7.68 -2.24 -10.96
N PHE A 169 8.10 -1.83 -9.77
CA PHE A 169 9.38 -1.15 -9.55
C PHE A 169 10.28 -2.08 -8.75
N SER A 170 11.43 -2.43 -9.34
CA SER A 170 12.40 -3.31 -8.70
C SER A 170 13.59 -2.51 -8.20
N PHE A 171 13.95 -2.73 -6.94
CA PHE A 171 15.04 -2.04 -6.28
C PHE A 171 16.05 -3.04 -5.74
N ILE A 172 17.33 -2.78 -5.96
CA ILE A 172 18.38 -3.49 -5.24
C ILE A 172 18.34 -3.01 -3.78
N TYR A 173 18.41 -3.96 -2.84
CA TYR A 173 18.47 -3.60 -1.42
C TYR A 173 19.60 -2.62 -1.16
N SER A 174 19.30 -1.55 -0.46
CA SER A 174 20.26 -0.56 0.02
C SER A 174 20.18 -0.47 1.54
N SER A 175 21.29 -0.72 2.21
CA SER A 175 21.40 -0.64 3.66
C SER A 175 21.10 0.78 4.15
N ARG A 176 20.24 0.89 5.17
CA ARG A 176 19.91 2.18 5.79
C ARG A 176 20.43 2.18 7.23
N PRO A 177 21.28 3.16 7.63
CA PRO A 177 21.75 3.28 9.00
C PRO A 177 20.61 3.25 10.02
N GLY A 178 20.82 2.54 11.13
CA GLY A 178 19.83 2.43 12.20
C GLY A 178 18.72 1.39 11.97
N THR A 179 18.75 0.64 10.86
CA THR A 179 17.84 -0.49 10.65
C THR A 179 18.48 -1.81 11.06
N PRO A 180 17.72 -2.80 11.58
CA PRO A 180 18.28 -4.12 11.91
C PRO A 180 18.95 -4.81 10.72
N ALA A 181 18.45 -4.60 9.52
CA ALA A 181 19.02 -5.16 8.30
C ALA A 181 20.38 -4.56 7.94
N ALA A 182 20.74 -3.36 8.44
CA ALA A 182 22.02 -2.73 8.19
C ALA A 182 23.21 -3.47 8.84
N SER A 183 22.92 -4.29 9.86
CA SER A 183 23.95 -5.10 10.55
C SER A 183 24.07 -6.53 9.99
N LEU A 184 23.25 -6.89 9.01
CA LEU A 184 23.33 -8.21 8.38
C LEU A 184 24.49 -8.24 7.39
N GLU A 185 25.23 -9.37 7.39
CA GLU A 185 26.25 -9.60 6.37
C GLU A 185 25.59 -9.81 5.00
N ASP A 186 26.04 -9.03 4.04
CA ASP A 186 25.59 -9.13 2.66
C ASP A 186 26.68 -9.79 1.83
N GLY A 187 26.62 -11.11 1.72
CA GLY A 187 27.60 -11.92 0.97
C GLY A 187 27.31 -12.00 -0.53
N THR A 188 26.21 -11.42 -1.03
CA THR A 188 25.83 -11.50 -2.44
C THR A 188 26.57 -10.44 -3.25
N PRO A 189 27.39 -10.82 -4.25
CA PRO A 189 28.06 -9.87 -5.13
C PRO A 189 27.09 -8.92 -5.81
N HIS A 190 27.47 -7.65 -5.97
CA HIS A 190 26.63 -6.65 -6.64
C HIS A 190 26.23 -7.04 -8.06
N GLU A 191 27.13 -7.69 -8.78
CA GLU A 191 26.90 -8.18 -10.15
C GLU A 191 25.79 -9.23 -10.23
N VAL A 192 25.55 -9.99 -9.15
CA VAL A 192 24.46 -10.98 -9.08
C VAL A 192 23.12 -10.31 -8.80
N LYS A 193 23.13 -9.10 -8.23
CA LYS A 193 21.90 -8.33 -7.91
C LYS A 193 21.39 -7.48 -9.07
N LEU A 194 22.21 -7.29 -10.11
CA LEU A 194 21.88 -6.56 -11.34
C LEU A 194 21.11 -7.44 -12.33
#